data_154a645569bf410e916367ac55fb61d2
#
_entry.id   154a645569bf410e916367ac55fb61d2
#
_cell.length_a   1.000
_cell.length_b   1.000
_cell.length_c   1.000
_cell.angle_alpha   90.00
_cell.angle_beta   90.00
_cell.angle_gamma   90.00
#
_symmetry.space_group_name_H-M   'P 1'
#
loop_
_entity.id
_entity.type
_entity.pdbx_description
1 polymer ?
#
loop_
_entity_poly.entity_id
_entity_poly.type
_entity_poly.pdbx_seq_one_letter_code
_entity_poly.pdbx_strand_id
1 'polypeptide(L)'
;TLEIGSNSGIFIKHFPSDASVAVEPCKNFADLTNDMGINTYGEFWNKETQEKILNEYGQIPLIYSANTFSHVQNLNECIELVRDSLCDDGVFVLETPSFLEVLKYNAFDQFYHEHQSYFSYVSVKNVVEKLGMRVFDLEMYPVHGGTYRFFICKENANHSNKVKNKYLDNEMRFGIDNYSNLCGVMDIMKSNMVSIKDMLEDIKKGGHTIVGYGATAKFTNVMNMCGLNNNHIDYVLDTTPLKNNKWIPNTGVQIKAYTPNKVKDIDYFYLGAWNYRKEVLNKESEYIKNGGKFITHVPKVEIIK
;
A
#
# COMPACT_ATOMS: atom_id res chain seq x y z
N THR A 1 20.09 -1.93 -13.52
CA THR A 1 18.77 -1.67 -12.87
C THR A 1 18.98 -1.08 -11.50
N LEU A 2 18.19 -0.07 -11.14
CA LEU A 2 18.15 0.50 -9.80
C LEU A 2 16.76 0.25 -9.19
N GLU A 3 16.71 -0.27 -7.95
CA GLU A 3 15.46 -0.31 -7.16
C GLU A 3 15.53 0.67 -5.99
N ILE A 4 14.54 1.58 -5.91
CA ILE A 4 14.41 2.55 -4.81
C ILE A 4 13.35 2.05 -3.83
N GLY A 5 13.76 1.77 -2.57
CA GLY A 5 12.94 1.12 -1.55
C GLY A 5 12.82 -0.38 -1.79
N SER A 6 13.95 -1.06 -1.90
CA SER A 6 14.00 -2.48 -2.29
C SER A 6 13.47 -3.44 -1.23
N ASN A 7 13.27 -2.98 0.01
CA ASN A 7 12.84 -3.84 1.11
C ASN A 7 13.71 -5.13 1.15
N SER A 8 13.10 -6.31 1.19
CA SER A 8 13.79 -7.62 1.20
C SER A 8 14.34 -8.08 -0.16
N GLY A 9 14.42 -7.20 -1.16
CA GLY A 9 15.01 -7.49 -2.48
C GLY A 9 14.16 -8.41 -3.36
N ILE A 10 12.86 -8.52 -3.12
CA ILE A 10 11.98 -9.45 -3.85
C ILE A 10 11.98 -9.19 -5.35
N PHE A 11 12.05 -7.95 -5.77
CA PHE A 11 12.10 -7.57 -7.19
C PHE A 11 13.53 -7.61 -7.73
N ILE A 12 14.45 -6.88 -7.10
CA ILE A 12 15.81 -6.68 -7.62
C ILE A 12 16.60 -7.98 -7.78
N LYS A 13 16.33 -9.00 -6.95
CA LYS A 13 16.96 -10.34 -7.04
C LYS A 13 16.74 -11.08 -8.38
N HIS A 14 15.79 -10.61 -9.20
CA HIS A 14 15.54 -11.19 -10.52
C HIS A 14 16.44 -10.62 -11.62
N PHE A 15 17.27 -9.65 -11.29
CA PHE A 15 18.26 -9.07 -12.20
C PHE A 15 19.67 -9.59 -11.86
N PRO A 16 20.61 -9.59 -12.81
CA PRO A 16 22.00 -9.94 -12.53
C PRO A 16 22.59 -9.03 -11.46
N SER A 17 23.25 -9.58 -10.46
CA SER A 17 23.76 -8.81 -9.31
C SER A 17 24.83 -7.78 -9.69
N ASP A 18 25.63 -8.06 -10.72
CA ASP A 18 26.65 -7.16 -11.29
C ASP A 18 26.06 -5.99 -12.10
N ALA A 19 24.76 -6.07 -12.45
CA ALA A 19 24.02 -5.04 -13.20
C ALA A 19 22.85 -4.46 -12.38
N SER A 20 22.86 -4.66 -11.04
CA SER A 20 21.79 -4.25 -10.14
C SER A 20 22.33 -3.50 -8.95
N VAL A 21 21.60 -2.45 -8.56
CA VAL A 21 21.87 -1.66 -7.36
C VAL A 21 20.55 -1.33 -6.66
N ALA A 22 20.54 -1.30 -5.35
CA ALA A 22 19.37 -1.00 -4.56
C ALA A 22 19.62 0.14 -3.56
N VAL A 23 18.55 0.84 -3.19
CA VAL A 23 18.53 1.82 -2.11
C VAL A 23 17.45 1.43 -1.12
N GLU A 24 17.82 1.23 0.15
CA GLU A 24 16.90 0.79 1.20
C GLU A 24 17.33 1.35 2.56
N PRO A 25 16.59 2.31 3.15
CA PRO A 25 17.01 2.95 4.40
C PRO A 25 16.92 2.04 5.63
N CYS A 26 16.12 0.98 5.57
CA CYS A 26 16.01 0.03 6.68
C CYS A 26 17.23 -0.91 6.69
N LYS A 27 18.16 -0.67 7.62
CA LYS A 27 19.45 -1.37 7.70
C LYS A 27 19.33 -2.91 7.63
N ASN A 28 18.36 -3.50 8.33
CA ASN A 28 18.15 -4.95 8.33
C ASN A 28 17.77 -5.51 6.96
N PHE A 29 17.08 -4.74 6.12
CA PHE A 29 16.77 -5.14 4.74
C PHE A 29 17.95 -4.86 3.80
N ALA A 30 18.64 -3.74 3.99
CA ALA A 30 19.86 -3.47 3.23
C ALA A 30 20.94 -4.54 3.48
N ASP A 31 21.14 -4.95 4.73
CA ASP A 31 22.05 -6.03 5.08
C ASP A 31 21.62 -7.35 4.40
N LEU A 32 20.32 -7.68 4.44
CA LEU A 32 19.76 -8.89 3.80
C LEU A 32 20.03 -8.92 2.30
N THR A 33 19.81 -7.82 1.59
CA THR A 33 20.01 -7.74 0.13
C THR A 33 21.50 -7.74 -0.24
N ASN A 34 22.37 -7.12 0.59
CA ASN A 34 23.82 -7.24 0.45
C ASN A 34 24.31 -8.70 0.63
N ASP A 35 23.73 -9.43 1.59
CA ASP A 35 24.05 -10.86 1.77
C ASP A 35 23.59 -11.72 0.56
N MET A 36 22.63 -11.26 -0.22
CA MET A 36 22.26 -11.88 -1.52
C MET A 36 23.21 -11.51 -2.66
N GLY A 37 24.22 -10.68 -2.41
CA GLY A 37 25.18 -10.22 -3.42
C GLY A 37 24.72 -9.05 -4.26
N ILE A 38 23.66 -8.35 -3.85
CA ILE A 38 23.14 -7.16 -4.52
C ILE A 38 23.70 -5.92 -3.80
N ASN A 39 24.46 -5.07 -4.50
CA ASN A 39 24.95 -3.82 -3.93
C ASN A 39 23.80 -2.94 -3.48
N THR A 40 23.61 -2.79 -2.17
CA THR A 40 22.51 -2.06 -1.56
C THR A 40 23.01 -0.95 -0.66
N TYR A 41 22.67 0.28 -0.99
CA TYR A 41 22.92 1.44 -0.17
C TYR A 41 21.90 1.51 0.96
N GLY A 42 22.35 1.37 2.22
CA GLY A 42 21.54 1.46 3.44
C GLY A 42 21.17 2.91 3.80
N GLU A 43 20.66 3.66 2.82
CA GLU A 43 20.45 5.12 2.88
C GLU A 43 19.09 5.49 2.27
N PHE A 44 18.63 6.73 2.50
CA PHE A 44 17.49 7.27 1.77
C PHE A 44 17.87 7.65 0.34
N TRP A 45 16.89 7.60 -0.58
CA TRP A 45 17.04 8.18 -1.92
C TRP A 45 17.13 9.70 -1.82
N ASN A 46 18.31 10.24 -2.02
CA ASN A 46 18.64 11.66 -1.98
C ASN A 46 19.81 11.96 -2.93
N LYS A 47 20.20 13.21 -3.02
CA LYS A 47 21.26 13.65 -3.94
C LYS A 47 22.60 12.95 -3.69
N GLU A 48 22.98 12.78 -2.43
CA GLU A 48 24.27 12.14 -2.07
C GLU A 48 24.28 10.67 -2.53
N THR A 49 23.21 9.92 -2.25
CA THR A 49 23.08 8.52 -2.67
C THR A 49 23.03 8.40 -4.18
N GLN A 50 22.31 9.31 -4.86
CA GLN A 50 22.28 9.38 -6.32
C GLN A 50 23.69 9.56 -6.90
N GLU A 51 24.46 10.54 -6.40
CA GLU A 51 25.82 10.83 -6.88
C GLU A 51 26.75 9.62 -6.71
N LYS A 52 26.68 8.91 -5.57
CA LYS A 52 27.43 7.67 -5.35
C LYS A 52 27.10 6.62 -6.44
N ILE A 53 25.81 6.39 -6.69
CA ILE A 53 25.34 5.40 -7.66
C ILE A 53 25.77 5.80 -9.10
N LEU A 54 25.60 7.07 -9.48
CA LEU A 54 25.99 7.54 -10.81
C LEU A 54 27.49 7.49 -11.05
N ASN A 55 28.30 7.73 -10.03
CA ASN A 55 29.77 7.61 -10.13
C ASN A 55 30.21 6.17 -10.35
N GLU A 56 29.48 5.18 -9.80
CA GLU A 56 29.83 3.78 -9.89
C GLU A 56 29.21 3.09 -11.14
N TYR A 57 27.94 3.38 -11.44
CA TYR A 57 27.17 2.68 -12.47
C TYR A 57 26.88 3.53 -13.72
N GLY A 58 27.11 4.84 -13.69
CA GLY A 58 26.68 5.75 -14.74
C GLY A 58 25.17 5.91 -14.76
N GLN A 59 24.64 6.38 -15.90
CA GLN A 59 23.20 6.54 -16.08
C GLN A 59 22.48 5.19 -16.16
N ILE A 60 21.29 5.13 -15.60
CA ILE A 60 20.53 3.90 -15.36
C ILE A 60 19.45 3.70 -16.41
N PRO A 61 19.41 2.54 -17.10
CA PRO A 61 18.35 2.25 -18.09
C PRO A 61 16.98 1.96 -17.46
N LEU A 62 16.93 1.36 -16.26
CA LEU A 62 15.71 0.99 -15.59
C LEU A 62 15.78 1.35 -14.11
N ILE A 63 14.89 2.22 -13.66
CA ILE A 63 14.67 2.52 -12.25
C ILE A 63 13.28 2.00 -11.88
N TYR A 64 13.19 1.26 -10.78
CA TYR A 64 11.93 0.71 -10.26
C TYR A 64 11.71 1.16 -8.84
N SER A 65 10.45 1.45 -8.50
CA SER A 65 10.06 1.70 -7.12
C SER A 65 8.61 1.30 -6.88
N ALA A 66 8.36 0.49 -5.87
CA ALA A 66 7.03 0.04 -5.51
C ALA A 66 6.66 0.45 -4.08
N ASN A 67 5.52 1.13 -3.95
CA ASN A 67 4.93 1.56 -2.67
C ASN A 67 5.86 2.41 -1.77
N THR A 68 6.90 3.00 -2.33
CA THR A 68 7.90 3.80 -1.60
C THR A 68 7.62 5.30 -1.73
N PHE A 69 7.26 5.76 -2.93
CA PHE A 69 7.10 7.20 -3.19
C PHE A 69 5.94 7.85 -2.41
N SER A 70 4.99 7.07 -1.90
CA SER A 70 3.98 7.59 -0.96
C SER A 70 4.56 8.05 0.37
N HIS A 71 5.74 7.59 0.74
CA HIS A 71 6.41 7.90 2.02
C HIS A 71 7.45 9.01 1.93
N VAL A 72 7.79 9.49 0.73
CA VAL A 72 8.81 10.53 0.57
C VAL A 72 8.27 11.91 0.92
N GLN A 73 9.07 12.70 1.64
CA GLN A 73 8.68 14.06 2.06
C GLN A 73 8.77 15.07 0.91
N ASN A 74 9.81 14.99 0.09
CA ASN A 74 10.03 15.88 -1.04
C ASN A 74 9.89 15.12 -2.37
N LEU A 75 8.64 14.94 -2.80
CA LEU A 75 8.32 14.15 -3.99
C LEU A 75 8.97 14.72 -5.26
N ASN A 76 8.96 16.04 -5.43
CA ASN A 76 9.53 16.68 -6.63
C ASN A 76 11.03 16.40 -6.73
N GLU A 77 11.77 16.64 -5.66
CA GLU A 77 13.22 16.36 -5.63
C GLU A 77 13.51 14.88 -5.92
N CYS A 78 12.76 13.95 -5.30
CA CYS A 78 12.95 12.53 -5.56
C CYS A 78 12.73 12.16 -7.03
N ILE A 79 11.75 12.76 -7.70
CA ILE A 79 11.47 12.53 -9.13
C ILE A 79 12.54 13.21 -10.01
N GLU A 80 13.01 14.41 -9.65
CA GLU A 80 14.12 15.07 -10.34
C GLU A 80 15.40 14.21 -10.30
N LEU A 81 15.74 13.68 -9.13
CA LEU A 81 16.88 12.77 -8.99
C LEU A 81 16.71 11.50 -9.84
N VAL A 82 15.49 10.95 -9.94
CA VAL A 82 15.19 9.83 -10.85
C VAL A 82 15.41 10.24 -12.31
N ARG A 83 14.86 11.39 -12.75
CA ARG A 83 15.05 11.91 -14.11
C ARG A 83 16.53 12.03 -14.46
N ASP A 84 17.30 12.63 -13.55
CA ASP A 84 18.73 12.93 -13.77
C ASP A 84 19.60 11.67 -13.74
N SER A 85 19.07 10.58 -13.14
CA SER A 85 19.73 9.27 -13.11
C SER A 85 19.43 8.40 -14.32
N LEU A 86 18.32 8.64 -15.03
CA LEU A 86 17.96 7.86 -16.21
C LEU A 86 18.86 8.18 -17.41
N CYS A 87 19.24 7.16 -18.17
CA CYS A 87 19.77 7.37 -19.52
C CYS A 87 18.68 7.96 -20.45
N ASP A 88 19.03 8.34 -21.69
CA ASP A 88 18.11 9.10 -22.55
C ASP A 88 16.82 8.34 -22.84
N ASP A 89 16.89 7.05 -23.16
CA ASP A 89 15.73 6.18 -23.36
C ASP A 89 15.41 5.31 -22.10
N GLY A 90 15.88 5.71 -20.93
CA GLY A 90 15.65 5.03 -19.68
C GLY A 90 14.20 5.09 -19.23
N VAL A 91 13.79 4.10 -18.43
CA VAL A 91 12.43 3.95 -17.93
C VAL A 91 12.41 3.99 -16.40
N PHE A 92 11.56 4.83 -15.83
CA PHE A 92 11.17 4.78 -14.44
C PHE A 92 9.83 4.07 -14.30
N VAL A 93 9.81 2.96 -13.58
CA VAL A 93 8.59 2.23 -13.25
C VAL A 93 8.19 2.56 -11.82
N LEU A 94 7.09 3.29 -11.67
CA LEU A 94 6.52 3.66 -10.37
C LEU A 94 5.26 2.85 -10.12
N GLU A 95 5.28 2.04 -9.06
CA GLU A 95 4.11 1.28 -8.61
C GLU A 95 3.57 1.85 -7.30
N THR A 96 2.26 2.15 -7.27
CA THR A 96 1.63 2.78 -6.10
C THR A 96 0.12 2.52 -6.07
N PRO A 97 -0.52 2.44 -4.87
CA PRO A 97 -1.97 2.33 -4.78
C PRO A 97 -2.66 3.47 -5.53
N SER A 98 -3.69 3.12 -6.30
CA SER A 98 -4.51 4.08 -7.04
C SER A 98 -5.38 4.89 -6.09
N PHE A 99 -5.20 6.21 -6.05
CA PHE A 99 -6.05 7.09 -5.25
C PHE A 99 -7.51 7.01 -5.65
N LEU A 100 -7.80 6.85 -6.95
CA LEU A 100 -9.16 6.63 -7.44
C LEU A 100 -9.81 5.41 -6.77
N GLU A 101 -9.10 4.29 -6.68
CA GLU A 101 -9.63 3.08 -6.07
C GLU A 101 -9.76 3.22 -4.54
N VAL A 102 -8.84 3.91 -3.88
CA VAL A 102 -8.97 4.26 -2.45
C VAL A 102 -10.27 5.02 -2.18
N LEU A 103 -10.61 5.99 -3.01
CA LEU A 103 -11.85 6.77 -2.89
C LEU A 103 -13.08 5.94 -3.21
N LYS A 104 -13.08 5.17 -4.31
CA LYS A 104 -14.20 4.30 -4.70
C LYS A 104 -14.54 3.23 -3.68
N TYR A 105 -13.52 2.68 -3.03
CA TYR A 105 -13.70 1.65 -2.01
C TYR A 105 -13.92 2.22 -0.62
N ASN A 106 -13.97 3.56 -0.45
CA ASN A 106 -14.06 4.20 0.87
C ASN A 106 -13.00 3.67 1.85
N ALA A 107 -11.79 3.38 1.34
CA ALA A 107 -10.71 2.76 2.08
C ALA A 107 -9.97 3.78 2.96
N PHE A 108 -10.67 4.33 3.98
CA PHE A 108 -10.14 5.35 4.88
C PHE A 108 -8.92 4.88 5.68
N ASP A 109 -8.75 3.59 5.83
CA ASP A 109 -7.59 2.94 6.45
C ASP A 109 -6.26 3.17 5.71
N GLN A 110 -6.33 3.66 4.48
CA GLN A 110 -5.17 4.07 3.69
C GLN A 110 -4.62 5.45 4.10
N PHE A 111 -5.43 6.28 4.81
CA PHE A 111 -5.02 7.62 5.23
C PHE A 111 -4.32 7.58 6.59
N TYR A 112 -2.99 7.64 6.60
CA TYR A 112 -2.17 7.66 7.81
C TYR A 112 -0.86 8.43 7.57
N HIS A 113 -0.20 8.80 8.67
CA HIS A 113 0.91 9.75 8.68
C HIS A 113 2.13 9.34 7.83
N GLU A 114 2.32 8.04 7.59
CA GLU A 114 3.41 7.58 6.73
C GLU A 114 3.13 7.82 5.23
N HIS A 115 1.84 7.89 4.83
CA HIS A 115 1.47 8.21 3.46
C HIS A 115 1.42 9.73 3.26
N GLN A 116 2.55 10.32 2.86
CA GLN A 116 2.66 11.76 2.58
C GLN A 116 1.97 12.15 1.27
N SER A 117 1.89 11.22 0.32
CA SER A 117 1.31 11.45 -1.01
C SER A 117 0.38 10.33 -1.44
N TYR A 118 -0.68 10.70 -2.18
CA TYR A 118 -1.63 9.79 -2.82
C TYR A 118 -1.63 10.05 -4.32
N PHE A 119 -1.59 8.97 -5.12
CA PHE A 119 -1.34 9.06 -6.54
C PHE A 119 -2.55 8.70 -7.38
N SER A 120 -2.99 9.64 -8.21
CA SER A 120 -3.88 9.42 -9.35
C SER A 120 -3.09 9.52 -10.65
N TYR A 121 -3.67 9.07 -11.76
CA TYR A 121 -3.03 9.28 -13.07
C TYR A 121 -2.85 10.77 -13.37
N VAL A 122 -3.88 11.59 -13.11
CA VAL A 122 -3.82 13.05 -13.31
C VAL A 122 -2.70 13.68 -12.49
N SER A 123 -2.58 13.32 -11.20
CA SER A 123 -1.55 13.91 -10.33
C SER A 123 -0.13 13.53 -10.74
N VAL A 124 0.11 12.24 -11.03
CA VAL A 124 1.43 11.77 -11.49
C VAL A 124 1.80 12.42 -12.83
N LYS A 125 0.87 12.40 -13.81
CA LYS A 125 1.08 13.05 -15.11
C LYS A 125 1.50 14.51 -14.93
N ASN A 126 0.77 15.29 -14.14
CA ASN A 126 1.05 16.70 -13.94
C ASN A 126 2.42 16.97 -13.27
N VAL A 127 2.81 16.13 -12.32
CA VAL A 127 4.10 16.28 -11.64
C VAL A 127 5.25 15.95 -12.57
N VAL A 128 5.20 14.80 -13.26
CA VAL A 128 6.31 14.36 -14.12
C VAL A 128 6.48 15.27 -15.34
N GLU A 129 5.37 15.79 -15.92
CA GLU A 129 5.43 16.72 -17.04
C GLU A 129 6.10 18.06 -16.65
N LYS A 130 5.81 18.59 -15.46
CA LYS A 130 6.49 19.78 -14.94
C LYS A 130 7.99 19.58 -14.75
N LEU A 131 8.42 18.35 -14.58
CA LEU A 131 9.82 17.98 -14.37
C LEU A 131 10.51 17.47 -15.64
N GLY A 132 9.93 17.69 -16.84
CA GLY A 132 10.52 17.30 -18.12
C GLY A 132 10.50 15.79 -18.39
N MET A 133 9.52 15.11 -17.82
CA MET A 133 9.26 13.69 -18.03
C MET A 133 7.83 13.48 -18.53
N ARG A 134 7.49 12.27 -18.94
CA ARG A 134 6.12 11.91 -19.32
C ARG A 134 5.78 10.47 -18.96
N VAL A 135 4.50 10.22 -18.67
CA VAL A 135 3.95 8.86 -18.59
C VAL A 135 3.68 8.38 -20.01
N PHE A 136 4.32 7.29 -20.42
CA PHE A 136 4.10 6.73 -21.76
C PHE A 136 3.29 5.42 -21.75
N ASP A 137 3.18 4.76 -20.59
CA ASP A 137 2.27 3.62 -20.39
C ASP A 137 1.76 3.58 -18.95
N LEU A 138 0.60 2.94 -18.74
CA LEU A 138 -0.06 2.80 -17.46
C LEU A 138 -0.85 1.49 -17.40
N GLU A 139 -0.58 0.72 -16.37
CA GLU A 139 -1.29 -0.53 -16.07
C GLU A 139 -1.97 -0.46 -14.71
N MET A 140 -3.04 -1.24 -14.54
CA MET A 140 -3.76 -1.39 -13.27
C MET A 140 -3.72 -2.84 -12.83
N TYR A 141 -3.31 -3.09 -11.60
CA TYR A 141 -3.27 -4.41 -10.97
C TYR A 141 -4.19 -4.48 -9.76
N PRO A 142 -4.84 -5.64 -9.50
CA PRO A 142 -5.77 -5.81 -8.37
C PRO A 142 -5.04 -6.07 -7.03
N VAL A 143 -3.88 -5.46 -6.83
CA VAL A 143 -3.08 -5.56 -5.61
C VAL A 143 -3.42 -4.37 -4.72
N HIS A 144 -3.44 -4.55 -3.40
CA HIS A 144 -3.74 -3.50 -2.41
C HIS A 144 -5.09 -2.78 -2.59
N GLY A 145 -6.06 -3.41 -3.29
CA GLY A 145 -7.35 -2.79 -3.62
C GLY A 145 -7.35 -2.04 -4.95
N GLY A 146 -6.25 -2.08 -5.69
CA GLY A 146 -6.02 -1.42 -6.99
C GLY A 146 -4.76 -0.59 -6.96
N THR A 147 -3.78 -1.00 -7.77
CA THR A 147 -2.45 -0.40 -7.85
C THR A 147 -2.18 0.04 -9.28
N TYR A 148 -1.74 1.27 -9.47
CA TYR A 148 -1.20 1.75 -10.73
C TYR A 148 0.29 1.39 -10.84
N ARG A 149 0.69 0.95 -12.02
CA ARG A 149 2.09 0.86 -12.46
C ARG A 149 2.29 1.83 -13.61
N PHE A 150 2.96 2.93 -13.32
CA PHE A 150 3.31 3.96 -14.28
C PHE A 150 4.64 3.62 -14.95
N PHE A 151 4.70 3.75 -16.27
CA PHE A 151 5.93 3.71 -17.03
C PHE A 151 6.24 5.14 -17.49
N ILE A 152 7.31 5.69 -16.95
CA ILE A 152 7.68 7.11 -17.06
C ILE A 152 9.05 7.19 -17.73
N CYS A 153 9.24 8.15 -18.62
CA CYS A 153 10.51 8.40 -19.29
C CYS A 153 10.77 9.92 -19.40
N LYS A 154 11.97 10.29 -19.81
CA LYS A 154 12.27 11.69 -20.19
C LYS A 154 11.34 12.12 -21.34
N GLU A 155 11.01 13.42 -21.42
CA GLU A 155 10.08 13.94 -22.41
C GLU A 155 10.47 13.56 -23.84
N ASN A 156 11.76 13.65 -24.16
CA ASN A 156 12.33 13.40 -25.49
C ASN A 156 12.72 11.94 -25.75
N ALA A 157 12.47 11.02 -24.80
CA ALA A 157 12.79 9.59 -24.96
C ALA A 157 11.95 8.95 -26.06
N ASN A 158 12.55 7.98 -26.78
CA ASN A 158 11.93 7.32 -27.93
C ASN A 158 10.97 6.19 -27.52
N HIS A 159 9.97 6.49 -26.70
CA HIS A 159 8.90 5.57 -26.32
C HIS A 159 7.57 6.04 -26.91
N SER A 160 6.83 5.13 -27.58
CA SER A 160 5.48 5.42 -28.05
C SER A 160 4.50 5.53 -26.89
N ASN A 161 3.55 6.47 -26.97
CA ASN A 161 2.50 6.58 -25.95
C ASN A 161 1.50 5.42 -26.08
N LYS A 162 1.32 4.66 -25.01
CA LYS A 162 0.41 3.51 -24.89
C LYS A 162 -0.67 3.71 -23.83
N VAL A 163 -0.67 4.86 -23.15
CA VAL A 163 -1.66 5.16 -22.10
C VAL A 163 -3.07 5.14 -22.69
N LYS A 164 -3.93 4.31 -22.11
CA LYS A 164 -5.34 4.21 -22.56
C LYS A 164 -6.15 5.35 -21.95
N ASN A 165 -6.93 6.04 -22.76
CA ASN A 165 -7.79 7.17 -22.34
C ASN A 165 -8.71 6.81 -21.19
N LYS A 166 -9.12 5.54 -21.06
CA LYS A 166 -9.99 5.07 -19.97
C LYS A 166 -9.50 5.46 -18.57
N TYR A 167 -8.20 5.59 -18.35
CA TYR A 167 -7.66 5.95 -17.04
C TYR A 167 -8.00 7.40 -16.68
N LEU A 168 -7.74 8.33 -17.61
CA LEU A 168 -8.14 9.71 -17.46
C LEU A 168 -9.66 9.85 -17.36
N ASP A 169 -10.40 9.22 -18.29
CA ASP A 169 -11.86 9.27 -18.34
C ASP A 169 -12.50 8.78 -17.03
N ASN A 170 -11.97 7.73 -16.43
CA ASN A 170 -12.47 7.21 -15.15
C ASN A 170 -12.21 8.17 -14.00
N GLU A 171 -11.03 8.78 -13.92
CA GLU A 171 -10.69 9.75 -12.88
C GLU A 171 -11.53 11.03 -13.02
N MET A 172 -11.65 11.57 -14.24
CA MET A 172 -12.45 12.77 -14.51
C MET A 172 -13.95 12.52 -14.29
N ARG A 173 -14.47 11.36 -14.71
CA ARG A 173 -15.88 10.98 -14.46
C ARG A 173 -16.18 10.81 -12.97
N PHE A 174 -15.23 10.34 -12.20
CA PHE A 174 -15.35 10.27 -10.74
C PHE A 174 -15.31 11.67 -10.11
N GLY A 175 -14.70 12.63 -10.78
CA GLY A 175 -14.48 13.98 -10.26
C GLY A 175 -13.35 14.05 -9.24
N ILE A 176 -12.21 13.40 -9.55
CA ILE A 176 -11.04 13.35 -8.66
C ILE A 176 -10.39 14.73 -8.48
N ASP A 177 -10.62 15.64 -9.41
CA ASP A 177 -10.21 17.03 -9.40
C ASP A 177 -11.26 17.99 -8.81
N ASN A 178 -12.43 17.47 -8.42
CA ASN A 178 -13.53 18.26 -7.87
C ASN A 178 -13.51 18.23 -6.34
N TYR A 179 -13.15 19.35 -5.73
CA TYR A 179 -13.05 19.49 -4.27
C TYR A 179 -14.36 19.12 -3.54
N SER A 180 -15.52 19.57 -4.05
CA SER A 180 -16.81 19.27 -3.42
C SER A 180 -17.12 17.77 -3.45
N ASN A 181 -16.80 17.09 -4.56
CA ASN A 181 -16.94 15.64 -4.65
C ASN A 181 -16.04 14.91 -3.64
N LEU A 182 -14.78 15.33 -3.54
CA LEU A 182 -13.84 14.76 -2.57
C LEU A 182 -14.31 14.95 -1.13
N CYS A 183 -14.86 16.12 -0.79
CA CYS A 183 -15.47 16.35 0.52
C CYS A 183 -16.63 15.38 0.78
N GLY A 184 -17.51 15.16 -0.20
CA GLY A 184 -18.61 14.19 -0.09
C GLY A 184 -18.13 12.77 0.16
N VAL A 185 -17.07 12.34 -0.53
CA VAL A 185 -16.45 11.01 -0.29
C VAL A 185 -15.88 10.92 1.12
N MET A 186 -15.20 11.96 1.59
CA MET A 186 -14.67 12.00 2.97
C MET A 186 -15.76 11.95 4.03
N ASP A 187 -16.91 12.54 3.79
CA ASP A 187 -18.05 12.45 4.72
C ASP A 187 -18.66 11.04 4.75
N ILE A 188 -18.71 10.34 3.62
CA ILE A 188 -19.07 8.92 3.56
C ILE A 188 -18.07 8.08 4.38
N MET A 189 -16.77 8.30 4.22
CA MET A 189 -15.74 7.61 5.00
C MET A 189 -15.91 7.84 6.51
N LYS A 190 -16.17 9.08 6.95
CA LYS A 190 -16.45 9.39 8.36
C LYS A 190 -17.70 8.67 8.86
N SER A 191 -18.76 8.63 8.06
CA SER A 191 -19.98 7.88 8.40
C SER A 191 -19.69 6.37 8.55
N ASN A 192 -18.84 5.79 7.68
CA ASN A 192 -18.43 4.40 7.82
C ASN A 192 -17.64 4.15 9.11
N MET A 193 -16.78 5.09 9.54
CA MET A 193 -16.05 4.99 10.82
C MET A 193 -17.01 4.91 12.03
N VAL A 194 -18.07 5.70 12.02
CA VAL A 194 -19.11 5.64 13.07
C VAL A 194 -19.87 4.32 12.98
N SER A 195 -20.33 3.96 11.80
CA SER A 195 -21.13 2.74 11.57
C SER A 195 -20.37 1.46 11.96
N ILE A 196 -19.05 1.40 11.77
CA ILE A 196 -18.26 0.23 12.20
C ILE A 196 -18.21 0.12 13.71
N LYS A 197 -18.01 1.24 14.41
CA LYS A 197 -17.99 1.26 15.87
C LYS A 197 -19.34 0.82 16.44
N ASP A 198 -20.43 1.40 15.97
CA ASP A 198 -21.78 1.07 16.42
C ASP A 198 -22.09 -0.42 16.19
N MET A 199 -21.75 -0.95 15.01
CA MET A 199 -21.93 -2.36 14.69
C MET A 199 -21.15 -3.28 15.66
N LEU A 200 -19.90 -2.97 15.97
CA LEU A 200 -19.10 -3.77 16.90
C LEU A 200 -19.65 -3.70 18.32
N GLU A 201 -20.07 -2.51 18.78
CA GLU A 201 -20.72 -2.36 20.09
C GLU A 201 -21.99 -3.18 20.20
N ASP A 202 -22.84 -3.20 19.18
CA ASP A 202 -24.10 -3.97 19.20
C ASP A 202 -23.83 -5.49 19.20
N ILE A 203 -22.84 -5.96 18.42
CA ILE A 203 -22.41 -7.35 18.46
C ILE A 203 -21.89 -7.73 19.86
N LYS A 204 -21.08 -6.87 20.48
CA LYS A 204 -20.56 -7.10 21.86
C LYS A 204 -21.65 -7.08 22.90
N LYS A 205 -22.67 -6.20 22.81
CA LYS A 205 -23.87 -6.21 23.67
C LYS A 205 -24.64 -7.52 23.57
N GLY A 206 -24.62 -8.18 22.39
CA GLY A 206 -25.18 -9.52 22.18
C GLY A 206 -24.38 -10.66 22.81
N GLY A 207 -23.26 -10.37 23.46
CA GLY A 207 -22.39 -11.37 24.13
C GLY A 207 -21.47 -12.14 23.19
N HIS A 208 -21.33 -11.69 21.94
CA HIS A 208 -20.52 -12.36 20.92
C HIS A 208 -19.03 -11.99 20.99
N THR A 209 -18.19 -12.93 20.54
CA THR A 209 -16.75 -12.72 20.38
C THR A 209 -16.45 -12.07 19.04
N ILE A 210 -15.53 -11.08 19.05
CA ILE A 210 -15.03 -10.42 17.85
C ILE A 210 -13.51 -10.49 17.87
N VAL A 211 -12.91 -11.10 16.86
CA VAL A 211 -11.45 -11.25 16.74
C VAL A 211 -10.96 -10.61 15.46
N GLY A 212 -9.91 -9.81 15.54
CA GLY A 212 -9.27 -9.24 14.35
C GLY A 212 -8.55 -10.32 13.54
N TYR A 213 -8.68 -10.28 12.21
CA TYR A 213 -7.96 -11.16 11.29
C TYR A 213 -6.91 -10.35 10.53
N GLY A 214 -5.64 -10.49 10.94
CA GLY A 214 -4.49 -9.74 10.41
C GLY A 214 -4.22 -8.43 11.15
N ALA A 215 -3.11 -8.36 11.86
CA ALA A 215 -2.59 -7.15 12.52
C ALA A 215 -1.78 -6.29 11.54
N THR A 216 -2.44 -5.76 10.51
CA THR A 216 -1.83 -4.91 9.47
C THR A 216 -1.74 -3.46 9.93
N ALA A 217 -0.90 -2.63 9.28
CA ALA A 217 -0.88 -1.18 9.50
C ALA A 217 -2.26 -0.56 9.26
N LYS A 218 -2.96 -0.98 8.20
CA LYS A 218 -4.33 -0.56 7.88
C LYS A 218 -5.30 -0.88 9.02
N PHE A 219 -5.24 -2.09 9.59
CA PHE A 219 -6.08 -2.45 10.72
C PHE A 219 -5.77 -1.61 11.96
N THR A 220 -4.50 -1.37 12.25
CA THR A 220 -4.10 -0.45 13.33
C THR A 220 -4.69 0.94 13.11
N ASN A 221 -4.69 1.42 11.87
CA ASN A 221 -5.28 2.70 11.51
C ASN A 221 -6.80 2.73 11.73
N VAL A 222 -7.54 1.70 11.28
CA VAL A 222 -8.97 1.56 11.57
C VAL A 222 -9.24 1.61 13.06
N MET A 223 -8.51 0.82 13.85
CA MET A 223 -8.66 0.78 15.30
C MET A 223 -8.55 2.17 15.93
N ASN A 224 -7.53 2.92 15.55
CA ASN A 224 -7.28 4.25 16.09
C ASN A 224 -8.28 5.31 15.57
N MET A 225 -8.56 5.33 14.26
CA MET A 225 -9.48 6.31 13.65
C MET A 225 -10.92 6.14 14.12
N CYS A 226 -11.36 4.89 14.33
CA CYS A 226 -12.71 4.60 14.82
C CYS A 226 -12.80 4.59 16.35
N GLY A 227 -11.70 4.83 17.07
CA GLY A 227 -11.68 4.78 18.54
C GLY A 227 -12.00 3.40 19.08
N LEU A 228 -11.56 2.34 18.39
CA LEU A 228 -11.77 0.95 18.80
C LEU A 228 -10.68 0.49 19.78
N ASN A 229 -11.07 -0.38 20.70
CA ASN A 229 -10.18 -0.90 21.73
C ASN A 229 -10.60 -2.35 22.13
N ASN A 230 -10.06 -2.83 23.23
CA ASN A 230 -10.33 -4.19 23.75
C ASN A 230 -11.79 -4.42 24.24
N ASN A 231 -12.63 -3.38 24.33
CA ASN A 231 -14.07 -3.55 24.54
C ASN A 231 -14.81 -3.92 23.24
N HIS A 232 -14.20 -3.64 22.07
CA HIS A 232 -14.79 -3.89 20.76
C HIS A 232 -14.22 -5.15 20.10
N ILE A 233 -12.91 -5.39 20.27
CA ILE A 233 -12.19 -6.52 19.68
C ILE A 233 -11.39 -7.22 20.76
N ASP A 234 -11.63 -8.52 20.95
CA ASP A 234 -11.06 -9.29 22.05
C ASP A 234 -9.55 -9.48 21.91
N TYR A 235 -9.10 -9.81 20.70
CA TYR A 235 -7.69 -9.92 20.30
C TYR A 235 -7.56 -9.97 18.77
N VAL A 236 -6.33 -10.00 18.26
CA VAL A 236 -6.07 -10.10 16.81
C VAL A 236 -5.24 -11.36 16.54
N LEU A 237 -5.58 -12.09 15.49
CA LEU A 237 -4.76 -13.20 14.96
C LEU A 237 -3.89 -12.72 13.81
N ASP A 238 -2.59 -13.00 13.86
CA ASP A 238 -1.64 -12.68 12.79
C ASP A 238 -0.68 -13.86 12.56
N THR A 239 -0.27 -14.08 11.32
CA THR A 239 0.66 -15.15 10.96
C THR A 239 2.14 -14.77 11.12
N THR A 240 2.44 -13.48 11.33
CA THR A 240 3.80 -12.98 11.46
C THR A 240 4.36 -13.28 12.85
N PRO A 241 5.41 -14.15 13.00
CA PRO A 241 5.92 -14.54 14.31
C PRO A 241 6.35 -13.39 15.20
N LEU A 242 6.97 -12.35 14.61
CA LEU A 242 7.47 -11.17 15.33
C LEU A 242 6.37 -10.32 15.97
N LYS A 243 5.12 -10.46 15.55
CA LYS A 243 3.97 -9.75 16.13
C LYS A 243 3.32 -10.49 17.28
N ASN A 244 3.59 -11.78 17.46
CA ASN A 244 2.98 -12.57 18.52
C ASN A 244 3.30 -11.98 19.91
N ASN A 245 2.28 -11.95 20.78
CA ASN A 245 2.32 -11.34 22.10
C ASN A 245 2.65 -9.82 22.12
N LYS A 246 2.56 -9.16 20.98
CA LYS A 246 2.58 -7.69 20.88
C LYS A 246 1.16 -7.13 21.02
N TRP A 247 1.02 -5.83 20.97
CA TRP A 247 -0.22 -5.12 21.13
C TRP A 247 -0.46 -4.17 19.95
N ILE A 248 -1.72 -4.00 19.55
CA ILE A 248 -2.07 -2.93 18.62
C ILE A 248 -1.90 -1.60 19.37
N PRO A 249 -1.09 -0.66 18.88
CA PRO A 249 -0.83 0.60 19.56
C PRO A 249 -2.10 1.37 19.94
N ASN A 250 -2.13 1.92 21.16
CA ASN A 250 -3.19 2.75 21.72
C ASN A 250 -4.56 2.06 21.94
N THR A 251 -4.68 0.73 21.81
CA THR A 251 -5.99 0.06 21.80
C THR A 251 -6.19 -0.93 22.95
N GLY A 252 -5.12 -1.39 23.58
CA GLY A 252 -5.19 -2.47 24.57
C GLY A 252 -5.53 -3.84 23.98
N VAL A 253 -5.46 -4.01 22.64
CA VAL A 253 -5.78 -5.27 21.94
C VAL A 253 -4.51 -6.06 21.68
N GLN A 254 -4.44 -7.29 22.18
CA GLN A 254 -3.28 -8.17 22.02
C GLN A 254 -3.28 -8.88 20.67
N ILE A 255 -2.10 -9.04 20.10
CA ILE A 255 -1.87 -9.85 18.90
C ILE A 255 -1.44 -11.25 19.33
N LYS A 256 -2.12 -12.27 18.81
CA LYS A 256 -1.85 -13.70 19.06
C LYS A 256 -1.49 -14.39 17.75
N ALA A 257 -0.65 -15.43 17.86
CA ALA A 257 -0.33 -16.25 16.70
C ALA A 257 -1.59 -16.92 16.13
N TYR A 258 -1.76 -16.79 14.83
CA TYR A 258 -2.81 -17.51 14.10
C TYR A 258 -2.51 -19.03 14.11
N THR A 259 -3.52 -19.82 14.50
CA THR A 259 -3.52 -21.28 14.32
C THR A 259 -4.90 -21.73 13.87
N PRO A 260 -5.03 -22.71 12.95
CA PRO A 260 -6.33 -23.17 12.46
C PRO A 260 -7.29 -23.64 13.57
N ASN A 261 -6.77 -24.20 14.65
CA ASN A 261 -7.59 -24.69 15.77
C ASN A 261 -8.22 -23.59 16.63
N LYS A 262 -7.71 -22.35 16.56
CA LYS A 262 -8.24 -21.19 17.32
C LYS A 262 -9.46 -20.52 16.68
N VAL A 263 -9.87 -20.98 15.51
CA VAL A 263 -10.94 -20.35 14.71
C VAL A 263 -12.33 -20.83 15.14
N LYS A 264 -12.44 -22.00 15.76
CA LYS A 264 -13.72 -22.72 15.98
C LYS A 264 -14.69 -22.05 16.97
N ASP A 265 -14.18 -21.29 17.93
CA ASP A 265 -14.98 -20.69 19.01
C ASP A 265 -15.17 -19.17 18.83
N ILE A 266 -14.99 -18.66 17.62
CA ILE A 266 -15.10 -17.24 17.30
C ILE A 266 -16.38 -16.99 16.53
N ASP A 267 -17.23 -16.06 17.01
CA ASP A 267 -18.48 -15.71 16.34
C ASP A 267 -18.24 -14.83 15.13
N TYR A 268 -17.34 -13.83 15.27
CA TYR A 268 -17.05 -12.84 14.23
C TYR A 268 -15.55 -12.61 14.08
N PHE A 269 -15.10 -12.60 12.83
CA PHE A 269 -13.81 -12.03 12.47
C PHE A 269 -13.97 -10.62 11.92
N TYR A 270 -13.18 -9.67 12.42
CA TYR A 270 -12.98 -8.40 11.74
C TYR A 270 -11.83 -8.52 10.74
N LEU A 271 -12.12 -8.36 9.46
CA LEU A 271 -11.14 -8.54 8.38
C LEU A 271 -10.21 -7.32 8.27
N GLY A 272 -9.15 -7.32 9.05
CA GLY A 272 -8.14 -6.26 9.05
C GLY A 272 -7.24 -6.24 7.79
N ALA A 273 -7.21 -7.36 7.07
CA ALA A 273 -6.47 -7.52 5.82
C ALA A 273 -7.44 -7.61 4.62
N TRP A 274 -8.38 -6.68 4.50
CA TRP A 274 -9.48 -6.72 3.54
C TRP A 274 -9.02 -6.83 2.07
N ASN A 275 -7.84 -6.34 1.75
CA ASN A 275 -7.25 -6.47 0.41
C ASN A 275 -6.94 -7.93 0.03
N TYR A 276 -6.90 -8.85 0.99
CA TYR A 276 -6.81 -10.30 0.80
C TYR A 276 -8.14 -11.01 1.07
N ARG A 277 -9.28 -10.28 0.97
CA ARG A 277 -10.62 -10.82 1.28
C ARG A 277 -10.88 -12.16 0.63
N LYS A 278 -10.59 -12.28 -0.67
CA LYS A 278 -10.85 -13.50 -1.44
C LYS A 278 -10.04 -14.69 -0.92
N GLU A 279 -8.76 -14.50 -0.67
CA GLU A 279 -7.86 -15.51 -0.16
C GLU A 279 -8.23 -15.93 1.26
N VAL A 280 -8.56 -14.95 2.12
CA VAL A 280 -8.98 -15.20 3.51
C VAL A 280 -10.30 -15.96 3.55
N LEU A 281 -11.32 -15.56 2.82
CA LEU A 281 -12.61 -16.25 2.79
C LEU A 281 -12.50 -17.68 2.25
N ASN A 282 -11.64 -17.89 1.23
CA ASN A 282 -11.38 -19.24 0.72
C ASN A 282 -10.65 -20.10 1.76
N LYS A 283 -9.65 -19.57 2.44
CA LYS A 283 -8.90 -20.24 3.50
C LYS A 283 -9.80 -20.63 4.66
N GLU A 284 -10.69 -19.75 5.08
CA GLU A 284 -11.59 -19.92 6.22
C GLU A 284 -12.99 -20.43 5.82
N SER A 285 -13.09 -21.10 4.67
CA SER A 285 -14.39 -21.58 4.15
C SER A 285 -15.10 -22.57 5.10
N GLU A 286 -14.36 -23.37 5.88
CA GLU A 286 -14.94 -24.27 6.89
C GLU A 286 -15.53 -23.47 8.06
N TYR A 287 -14.84 -22.42 8.54
CA TYR A 287 -15.37 -21.53 9.56
C TYR A 287 -16.69 -20.89 9.15
N ILE A 288 -16.77 -20.40 7.90
CA ILE A 288 -18.00 -19.80 7.35
C ILE A 288 -19.12 -20.84 7.25
N LYS A 289 -18.83 -22.06 6.77
CA LYS A 289 -19.82 -23.17 6.68
C LYS A 289 -20.38 -23.55 8.05
N ASN A 290 -19.60 -23.38 9.11
CA ASN A 290 -20.02 -23.65 10.49
C ASN A 290 -20.72 -22.46 11.17
N GLY A 291 -21.09 -21.41 10.42
CA GLY A 291 -21.85 -20.25 10.90
C GLY A 291 -21.00 -19.05 11.33
N GLY A 292 -19.68 -19.14 11.20
CA GLY A 292 -18.78 -18.02 11.46
C GLY A 292 -18.98 -16.88 10.45
N LYS A 293 -18.70 -15.65 10.87
CA LYS A 293 -18.98 -14.44 10.08
C LYS A 293 -17.77 -13.54 10.03
N PHE A 294 -17.65 -12.81 8.92
CA PHE A 294 -16.63 -11.76 8.76
C PHE A 294 -17.27 -10.37 8.74
N ILE A 295 -16.64 -9.42 9.40
CA ILE A 295 -16.99 -7.99 9.35
C ILE A 295 -15.93 -7.30 8.48
N THR A 296 -16.36 -6.45 7.57
CA THR A 296 -15.48 -5.59 6.76
C THR A 296 -16.00 -4.16 6.74
N HIS A 297 -15.09 -3.21 6.51
CA HIS A 297 -15.42 -1.79 6.31
C HIS A 297 -15.26 -1.35 4.84
N VAL A 298 -14.70 -2.21 3.99
CA VAL A 298 -14.40 -1.91 2.59
C VAL A 298 -15.16 -2.86 1.67
N PRO A 299 -15.85 -2.36 0.63
CA PRO A 299 -16.08 -0.94 0.28
C PRO A 299 -17.14 -0.25 1.15
N LYS A 300 -17.84 -1.00 1.98
CA LYS A 300 -18.86 -0.57 2.95
C LYS A 300 -18.81 -1.42 4.19
N VAL A 301 -19.38 -0.92 5.26
CA VAL A 301 -19.53 -1.67 6.51
C VAL A 301 -20.57 -2.78 6.30
N GLU A 302 -20.15 -4.03 6.39
CA GLU A 302 -21.03 -5.18 6.20
C GLU A 302 -20.55 -6.43 6.95
N ILE A 303 -21.51 -7.35 7.20
CA ILE A 303 -21.23 -8.70 7.69
C ILE A 303 -21.31 -9.67 6.51
N ILE A 304 -20.24 -10.39 6.27
CA ILE A 304 -20.11 -11.45 5.26
C ILE A 304 -20.46 -12.78 5.95
N LYS A 305 -21.37 -13.52 5.34
CA LYS A 305 -21.85 -14.83 5.81
C LYS A 305 -21.42 -15.93 4.86
#